data_4de1c1b26abbf26f231e86cf6eb90543
#
_entry.id   4de1c1b26abbf26f231e86cf6eb90543
#
_cell.length_a   1.000
_cell.length_b   1.000
_cell.length_c   1.000
_cell.angle_alpha   90.00
_cell.angle_beta   90.00
_cell.angle_gamma   90.00
#
_symmetry.space_group_name_H-M   'P 1'
#
loop_
_entity.id
_entity.type
_entity.pdbx_description
1 polymer ?
#
loop_
_entity_poly.entity_id
_entity_poly.type
_entity_poly.pdbx_seq_one_letter_code
_entity_poly.pdbx_strand_id
1 'polypeptide(L)'
;IEQAQELASREGRSLYEVIKHANEYEELKRAAAKLIQFTDMLSYLRELAETRPVDELYDAVLEQTGYIRALQEKGGDESLARIENVNELKTNILGYIKETGDASLAGFLDEVALYTDLDSYDAETDCATMMTMHSAKGLEFPEVFIVGMEEGLFPGARCIGEPEEMEEERRLCYVALTRAKERLCLTCARQRMIFGHTSMNLPSRFTEEIPEED
;
A
#
# COMPACT_ATOMS: atom_id res chain seq x y z
N ILE A 1 -19.43 2.91 11.29
CA ILE A 1 -19.29 2.59 9.86
C ILE A 1 -20.31 1.52 9.48
N GLU A 2 -20.39 0.39 10.19
CA GLU A 2 -21.32 -0.73 9.92
C GLU A 2 -22.77 -0.28 9.74
N GLN A 3 -23.31 0.52 10.68
CA GLN A 3 -24.66 1.07 10.58
C GLN A 3 -24.89 1.91 9.32
N ALA A 4 -23.89 2.69 8.90
CA ALA A 4 -23.99 3.47 7.66
C ALA A 4 -23.94 2.59 6.41
N GLN A 5 -23.18 1.49 6.42
CA GLN A 5 -23.15 0.50 5.35
C GLN A 5 -24.47 -0.26 5.23
N GLU A 6 -25.08 -0.65 6.34
CA GLU A 6 -26.40 -1.28 6.36
C GLU A 6 -27.47 -0.36 5.79
N LEU A 7 -27.45 0.91 6.17
CA LEU A 7 -28.37 1.93 5.64
C LEU A 7 -28.17 2.11 4.13
N ALA A 8 -26.92 2.23 3.68
CA ALA A 8 -26.56 2.36 2.26
C ALA A 8 -27.10 1.17 1.45
N SER A 9 -26.89 -0.04 1.93
CA SER A 9 -27.38 -1.27 1.29
C SER A 9 -28.90 -1.35 1.27
N ARG A 10 -29.56 -0.98 2.37
CA ARG A 10 -31.03 -0.99 2.50
C ARG A 10 -31.70 0.00 1.56
N GLU A 11 -31.10 1.17 1.34
CA GLU A 11 -31.68 2.23 0.52
C GLU A 11 -31.16 2.25 -0.92
N GLY A 12 -30.19 1.39 -1.27
CA GLY A 12 -29.57 1.38 -2.59
C GLY A 12 -28.80 2.67 -2.90
N ARG A 13 -28.29 3.36 -1.87
CA ARG A 13 -27.52 4.60 -1.96
C ARG A 13 -26.04 4.32 -1.72
N SER A 14 -25.19 5.25 -2.16
CA SER A 14 -23.77 5.16 -1.81
C SER A 14 -23.56 5.46 -0.33
N LEU A 15 -22.51 4.86 0.26
CA LEU A 15 -22.11 5.14 1.64
C LEU A 15 -21.86 6.65 1.85
N TYR A 16 -21.27 7.31 0.86
CA TYR A 16 -21.01 8.76 0.90
C TYR A 16 -22.30 9.57 1.05
N GLU A 17 -23.33 9.24 0.29
CA GLU A 17 -24.63 9.94 0.38
C GLU A 17 -25.29 9.73 1.74
N VAL A 18 -25.26 8.51 2.28
CA VAL A 18 -25.81 8.24 3.62
C VAL A 18 -25.05 9.03 4.69
N ILE A 19 -23.73 9.07 4.62
CA ILE A 19 -22.90 9.82 5.57
C ILE A 19 -23.15 11.33 5.45
N LYS A 20 -23.28 11.85 4.23
CA LYS A 20 -23.55 13.27 3.97
C LYS A 20 -24.88 13.74 4.60
N HIS A 21 -25.85 12.85 4.68
CA HIS A 21 -27.16 13.10 5.27
C HIS A 21 -27.34 12.40 6.63
N ALA A 22 -26.24 12.18 7.37
CA ALA A 22 -26.24 11.40 8.60
C ALA A 22 -27.18 11.93 9.69
N ASN A 23 -27.54 13.22 9.66
CA ASN A 23 -28.50 13.84 10.59
C ASN A 23 -29.96 13.41 10.35
N GLU A 24 -30.27 12.85 9.19
CA GLU A 24 -31.61 12.34 8.85
C GLU A 24 -31.87 10.93 9.42
N TYR A 25 -30.80 10.23 9.84
CA TYR A 25 -30.88 8.86 10.35
C TYR A 25 -30.73 8.80 11.87
N GLU A 26 -31.70 8.21 12.56
CA GLU A 26 -31.67 8.05 14.02
C GLU A 26 -30.43 7.23 14.46
N GLU A 27 -30.06 6.19 13.68
CA GLU A 27 -28.95 5.30 13.95
C GLU A 27 -27.59 6.02 13.92
N LEU A 28 -27.48 7.12 13.16
CA LEU A 28 -26.25 7.88 12.98
C LEU A 28 -26.19 9.16 13.81
N LYS A 29 -27.26 9.55 14.51
CA LYS A 29 -27.36 10.83 15.23
C LYS A 29 -26.17 11.16 16.13
N ARG A 30 -25.65 10.16 16.85
CA ARG A 30 -24.49 10.36 17.75
C ARG A 30 -23.21 10.75 17.02
N ALA A 31 -23.05 10.28 15.79
CA ALA A 31 -21.87 10.50 14.96
C ALA A 31 -22.09 11.53 13.85
N ALA A 32 -23.33 11.99 13.66
CA ALA A 32 -23.75 12.78 12.51
C ALA A 32 -22.85 14.01 12.27
N ALA A 33 -22.56 14.78 13.31
CA ALA A 33 -21.72 15.97 13.18
C ALA A 33 -20.33 15.65 12.63
N LYS A 34 -19.68 14.56 13.09
CA LYS A 34 -18.36 14.15 12.60
C LYS A 34 -18.41 13.59 11.18
N LEU A 35 -19.48 12.86 10.86
CA LEU A 35 -19.69 12.29 9.55
C LEU A 35 -19.92 13.38 8.49
N ILE A 36 -20.76 14.36 8.82
CA ILE A 36 -21.01 15.52 7.96
C ILE A 36 -19.75 16.36 7.80
N GLN A 37 -19.01 16.64 8.88
CA GLN A 37 -17.74 17.36 8.81
C GLN A 37 -16.74 16.65 7.87
N PHE A 38 -16.70 15.31 7.90
CA PHE A 38 -15.86 14.53 7.00
C PHE A 38 -16.29 14.68 5.53
N THR A 39 -17.61 14.64 5.25
CA THR A 39 -18.11 14.81 3.88
C THR A 39 -17.96 16.24 3.37
N ASP A 40 -18.07 17.23 4.24
CA ASP A 40 -17.83 18.64 3.92
C ASP A 40 -16.36 18.86 3.55
N MET A 41 -15.44 18.28 4.33
CA MET A 41 -14.01 18.26 4.02
C MET A 41 -13.74 17.62 2.64
N LEU A 42 -14.32 16.45 2.37
CA LEU A 42 -14.15 15.80 1.06
C LEU A 42 -14.74 16.63 -0.09
N SER A 43 -15.87 17.29 0.12
CA SER A 43 -16.49 18.16 -0.88
C SER A 43 -15.58 19.35 -1.20
N TYR A 44 -15.02 19.98 -0.17
CA TYR A 44 -14.05 21.06 -0.32
C TYR A 44 -12.80 20.63 -1.08
N LEU A 45 -12.22 19.46 -0.72
CA LEU A 45 -11.03 18.94 -1.40
C LEU A 45 -11.31 18.57 -2.87
N ARG A 46 -12.52 18.09 -3.20
CA ARG A 46 -12.94 17.84 -4.58
C ARG A 46 -13.03 19.13 -5.41
N GLU A 47 -13.59 20.18 -4.83
CA GLU A 47 -13.64 21.49 -5.48
C GLU A 47 -12.22 22.06 -5.72
N LEU A 48 -11.32 21.88 -4.77
CA LEU A 48 -9.91 22.25 -4.96
C LEU A 48 -9.25 21.42 -6.06
N ALA A 49 -9.53 20.13 -6.16
CA ALA A 49 -8.98 19.25 -7.19
C ALA A 49 -9.34 19.66 -8.61
N GLU A 50 -10.51 20.32 -8.79
CA GLU A 50 -10.96 20.84 -10.09
C GLU A 50 -10.34 22.21 -10.43
N THR A 51 -9.91 22.98 -9.41
CA THR A 51 -9.58 24.40 -9.59
C THR A 51 -8.12 24.74 -9.25
N ARG A 52 -7.41 23.86 -8.56
CA ARG A 52 -6.06 24.11 -8.06
C ARG A 52 -5.04 23.10 -8.56
N PRO A 53 -3.77 23.48 -8.65
CA PRO A 53 -2.66 22.57 -8.89
C PRO A 53 -2.59 21.45 -7.86
N VAL A 54 -2.11 20.28 -8.27
CA VAL A 54 -2.05 19.08 -7.43
C VAL A 54 -1.15 19.24 -6.19
N ASP A 55 -0.13 20.09 -6.24
CA ASP A 55 0.73 20.40 -5.10
C ASP A 55 0.01 21.26 -4.03
N GLU A 56 -0.84 22.21 -4.46
CA GLU A 56 -1.70 22.98 -3.55
C GLU A 56 -2.80 22.10 -2.95
N LEU A 57 -3.40 21.21 -3.76
CA LEU A 57 -4.36 20.22 -3.28
C LEU A 57 -3.72 19.31 -2.24
N TYR A 58 -2.50 18.84 -2.49
CA TYR A 58 -1.76 17.99 -1.56
C TYR A 58 -1.57 18.66 -0.19
N ASP A 59 -1.14 19.91 -0.18
CA ASP A 59 -1.01 20.69 1.06
C ASP A 59 -2.35 20.81 1.79
N ALA A 60 -3.42 21.11 1.05
CA ALA A 60 -4.77 21.21 1.63
C ALA A 60 -5.23 19.86 2.24
N VAL A 61 -4.94 18.73 1.61
CA VAL A 61 -5.24 17.40 2.16
C VAL A 61 -4.52 17.19 3.49
N LEU A 62 -3.22 17.51 3.57
CA LEU A 62 -2.44 17.35 4.80
C LEU A 62 -2.95 18.27 5.93
N GLU A 63 -3.32 19.51 5.59
CA GLU A 63 -3.85 20.50 6.53
C GLU A 63 -5.23 20.07 7.06
N GLN A 64 -6.17 19.75 6.17
CA GLN A 64 -7.56 19.42 6.52
C GLN A 64 -7.65 18.11 7.32
N THR A 65 -6.82 17.13 6.99
CA THR A 65 -6.77 15.85 7.72
C THR A 65 -5.99 15.94 9.03
N GLY A 66 -5.11 16.93 9.19
CA GLY A 66 -4.19 17.03 10.32
C GLY A 66 -3.18 15.87 10.39
N TYR A 67 -2.92 15.19 9.26
CA TYR A 67 -2.15 13.94 9.24
C TYR A 67 -0.74 14.12 9.81
N ILE A 68 -0.02 15.18 9.40
CA ILE A 68 1.33 15.47 9.93
C ILE A 68 1.29 15.74 11.43
N ARG A 69 0.29 16.50 11.92
CA ARG A 69 0.14 16.77 13.35
C ARG A 69 -0.08 15.48 14.14
N ALA A 70 -0.95 14.60 13.66
CA ALA A 70 -1.19 13.32 14.31
C ALA A 70 0.07 12.43 14.39
N LEU A 71 0.91 12.45 13.35
CA LEU A 71 2.19 11.76 13.37
C LEU A 71 3.18 12.38 14.37
N GLN A 72 3.25 13.70 14.43
CA GLN A 72 4.10 14.43 15.39
C GLN A 72 3.69 14.16 16.83
N GLU A 73 2.38 14.16 17.11
CA GLU A 73 1.83 13.83 18.44
C GLU A 73 2.08 12.39 18.85
N LYS A 74 2.04 11.44 17.88
CA LYS A 74 2.37 10.03 18.13
C LYS A 74 3.85 9.86 18.47
N GLY A 75 4.74 10.60 17.80
CA GLY A 75 6.19 10.53 17.98
C GLY A 75 6.81 9.20 17.57
N GLY A 76 8.12 9.06 17.82
CA GLY A 76 8.91 7.87 17.53
C GLY A 76 9.43 7.80 16.10
N ASP A 77 10.42 6.92 15.87
CA ASP A 77 11.15 6.81 14.61
C ASP A 77 10.22 6.43 13.43
N GLU A 78 9.22 5.58 13.68
CA GLU A 78 8.23 5.22 12.65
C GLU A 78 7.43 6.45 12.17
N SER A 79 7.06 7.33 13.09
CA SER A 79 6.32 8.56 12.74
C SER A 79 7.19 9.54 11.96
N LEU A 80 8.47 9.64 12.31
CA LEU A 80 9.45 10.46 11.58
C LEU A 80 9.64 9.95 10.15
N ALA A 81 9.85 8.65 9.97
CA ALA A 81 9.97 8.04 8.64
C ALA A 81 8.72 8.27 7.78
N ARG A 82 7.52 8.20 8.38
CA ARG A 82 6.27 8.50 7.65
C ARG A 82 6.16 9.97 7.25
N ILE A 83 6.63 10.90 8.08
CA ILE A 83 6.68 12.33 7.74
C ILE A 83 7.66 12.56 6.58
N GLU A 84 8.82 11.90 6.59
CA GLU A 84 9.78 11.95 5.48
C GLU A 84 9.16 11.45 4.17
N ASN A 85 8.47 10.31 4.18
CA ASN A 85 7.77 9.78 3.00
C ASN A 85 6.70 10.75 2.46
N VAL A 86 5.96 11.41 3.36
CA VAL A 86 4.97 12.43 2.96
C VAL A 86 5.67 13.63 2.29
N ASN A 87 6.79 14.09 2.83
CA ASN A 87 7.56 15.19 2.22
C ASN A 87 8.17 14.78 0.88
N GLU A 88 8.63 13.55 0.74
CA GLU A 88 9.15 13.00 -0.51
C GLU A 88 8.08 12.94 -1.59
N LEU A 89 6.85 12.51 -1.25
CA LEU A 89 5.73 12.54 -2.20
C LEU A 89 5.47 13.96 -2.71
N LYS A 90 5.55 15.00 -1.86
CA LYS A 90 5.45 16.38 -2.32
C LYS A 90 6.56 16.75 -3.30
N THR A 91 7.78 16.29 -3.06
CA THR A 91 8.91 16.51 -3.96
C THR A 91 8.66 15.87 -5.32
N ASN A 92 8.10 14.64 -5.34
CA ASN A 92 7.74 13.94 -6.56
C ASN A 92 6.63 14.68 -7.33
N ILE A 93 5.60 15.19 -6.66
CA ILE A 93 4.55 16.01 -7.27
C ILE A 93 5.15 17.26 -7.96
N LEU A 94 6.04 17.97 -7.27
CA LEU A 94 6.70 19.16 -7.84
C LEU A 94 7.62 18.80 -9.01
N GLY A 95 8.29 17.66 -8.95
CA GLY A 95 9.08 17.10 -10.05
C GLY A 95 8.21 16.84 -11.28
N TYR A 96 7.09 16.13 -11.11
CA TYR A 96 6.11 15.85 -12.15
C TYR A 96 5.62 17.14 -12.84
N ILE A 97 5.17 18.13 -12.07
CA ILE A 97 4.71 19.42 -12.61
C ILE A 97 5.81 20.11 -13.43
N LYS A 98 7.05 20.08 -12.96
CA LYS A 98 8.19 20.69 -13.62
C LYS A 98 8.52 20.00 -14.95
N GLU A 99 8.44 18.69 -15.00
CA GLU A 99 8.81 17.87 -16.17
C GLU A 99 7.72 17.87 -17.24
N THR A 100 6.47 17.71 -16.83
CA THR A 100 5.34 17.58 -17.76
C THR A 100 4.67 18.92 -18.11
N GLY A 101 4.76 19.90 -17.21
CA GLY A 101 3.95 21.13 -17.29
C GLY A 101 2.48 20.94 -16.93
N ASP A 102 2.07 19.72 -16.59
CA ASP A 102 0.71 19.39 -16.12
C ASP A 102 0.67 19.45 -14.59
N ALA A 103 -0.26 20.21 -14.04
CA ALA A 103 -0.47 20.32 -12.60
C ALA A 103 -1.82 19.71 -12.16
N SER A 104 -2.47 18.92 -13.03
CA SER A 104 -3.75 18.31 -12.72
C SER A 104 -3.60 17.08 -11.81
N LEU A 105 -4.58 16.86 -10.93
CA LEU A 105 -4.64 15.63 -10.13
C LEU A 105 -4.76 14.40 -11.03
N ALA A 106 -5.55 14.45 -12.09
CA ALA A 106 -5.77 13.32 -12.99
C ALA A 106 -4.47 12.89 -13.67
N GLY A 107 -3.73 13.85 -14.27
CA GLY A 107 -2.45 13.55 -14.90
C GLY A 107 -1.41 12.99 -13.93
N PHE A 108 -1.34 13.54 -12.72
CA PHE A 108 -0.44 12.99 -11.69
C PHE A 108 -0.82 11.56 -11.27
N LEU A 109 -2.12 11.25 -11.12
CA LEU A 109 -2.55 9.90 -10.78
C LEU A 109 -2.33 8.91 -11.93
N ASP A 110 -2.48 9.33 -13.18
CA ASP A 110 -2.15 8.52 -14.35
C ASP A 110 -0.65 8.22 -14.40
N GLU A 111 0.21 9.21 -14.12
CA GLU A 111 1.66 9.01 -14.01
C GLU A 111 2.02 8.02 -12.90
N VAL A 112 1.45 8.20 -11.69
CA VAL A 112 1.68 7.28 -10.57
C VAL A 112 1.18 5.86 -10.87
N ALA A 113 0.08 5.72 -11.62
CA ALA A 113 -0.44 4.42 -12.03
C ALA A 113 0.46 3.73 -13.07
N LEU A 114 1.17 4.51 -13.88
CA LEU A 114 2.16 4.02 -14.83
C LEU A 114 3.52 3.76 -14.17
N TYR A 115 3.82 4.46 -13.06
CA TYR A 115 5.05 4.32 -12.30
C TYR A 115 5.00 3.00 -11.53
N THR A 116 5.44 1.95 -12.18
CA THR A 116 5.78 0.69 -11.50
C THR A 116 7.24 0.77 -11.09
N ASP A 117 7.64 0.05 -10.03
CA ASP A 117 9.06 -0.12 -9.64
C ASP A 117 9.94 -0.63 -10.81
N LEU A 118 9.32 -1.00 -11.92
CA LEU A 118 9.90 -1.39 -13.20
C LEU A 118 10.62 -0.25 -13.91
N ASP A 119 10.13 0.99 -13.80
CA ASP A 119 10.68 2.13 -14.58
C ASP A 119 12.01 2.62 -14.01
N SER A 120 12.33 2.24 -12.77
CA SER A 120 13.62 2.48 -12.12
C SER A 120 14.64 1.35 -12.34
N TYR A 121 14.21 0.21 -12.95
CA TYR A 121 15.09 -0.93 -13.18
C TYR A 121 15.91 -0.74 -14.46
N ASP A 122 17.21 -0.50 -14.30
CA ASP A 122 18.18 -0.50 -15.39
C ASP A 122 18.88 -1.86 -15.44
N ALA A 123 18.54 -2.66 -16.45
CA ALA A 123 19.09 -3.99 -16.66
C ALA A 123 20.60 -3.99 -17.01
N GLU A 124 21.17 -2.84 -17.39
CA GLU A 124 22.57 -2.70 -17.76
C GLU A 124 23.47 -2.32 -16.56
N THR A 125 22.86 -1.94 -15.44
CA THR A 125 23.62 -1.58 -14.24
C THR A 125 24.08 -2.85 -13.51
N ASP A 126 25.40 -2.97 -13.29
CA ASP A 126 26.00 -4.07 -12.51
C ASP A 126 25.74 -3.87 -11.01
N CYS A 127 24.53 -4.24 -10.59
CA CYS A 127 24.09 -4.13 -9.20
C CYS A 127 23.14 -5.27 -8.80
N ALA A 128 23.07 -5.56 -7.50
CA ALA A 128 22.04 -6.42 -6.94
C ALA A 128 20.75 -5.58 -6.72
N THR A 129 19.69 -5.94 -7.43
CA THR A 129 18.40 -5.27 -7.29
C THR A 129 17.58 -5.90 -6.17
N MET A 130 17.07 -5.09 -5.25
CA MET A 130 16.17 -5.51 -4.18
C MET A 130 14.76 -5.01 -4.45
N MET A 131 13.77 -5.91 -4.39
CA MET A 131 12.37 -5.55 -4.64
C MET A 131 11.43 -6.47 -3.87
N THR A 132 10.15 -6.11 -3.83
CA THR A 132 9.13 -7.02 -3.31
C THR A 132 8.78 -8.09 -4.35
N MET A 133 8.22 -9.22 -3.90
CA MET A 133 7.75 -10.26 -4.84
C MET A 133 6.66 -9.74 -5.78
N HIS A 134 5.81 -8.81 -5.31
CA HIS A 134 4.78 -8.17 -6.12
C HIS A 134 5.38 -7.33 -7.25
N SER A 135 6.42 -6.55 -6.94
CA SER A 135 7.13 -5.70 -7.91
C SER A 135 7.90 -6.51 -8.95
N ALA A 136 8.23 -7.78 -8.64
CA ALA A 136 8.93 -8.66 -9.57
C ALA A 136 8.03 -9.24 -10.69
N LYS A 137 6.72 -9.01 -10.63
CA LYS A 137 5.79 -9.53 -11.65
C LYS A 137 6.11 -8.93 -13.03
N GLY A 138 6.36 -9.80 -14.01
CA GLY A 138 6.71 -9.40 -15.39
C GLY A 138 8.20 -9.21 -15.65
N LEU A 139 9.02 -9.16 -14.61
CA LEU A 139 10.48 -9.15 -14.74
C LEU A 139 11.05 -10.56 -14.74
N GLU A 140 12.27 -10.72 -15.26
CA GLU A 140 13.01 -11.98 -15.22
C GLU A 140 14.49 -11.68 -15.03
N PHE A 141 15.17 -12.49 -14.21
CA PHE A 141 16.56 -12.30 -13.84
C PHE A 141 17.35 -13.59 -14.03
N PRO A 142 18.62 -13.52 -14.38
CA PRO A 142 19.49 -14.72 -14.44
C PRO A 142 19.53 -15.46 -13.09
N GLU A 143 19.69 -14.74 -12.00
CA GLU A 143 19.74 -15.27 -10.64
C GLU A 143 18.72 -14.56 -9.75
N VAL A 144 17.97 -15.33 -8.96
CA VAL A 144 16.97 -14.80 -8.01
C VAL A 144 17.22 -15.40 -6.62
N PHE A 145 17.27 -14.52 -5.64
CA PHE A 145 17.31 -14.86 -4.22
C PHE A 145 16.00 -14.49 -3.56
N ILE A 146 15.21 -15.47 -3.15
CA ILE A 146 14.00 -15.23 -2.34
C ILE A 146 14.39 -15.38 -0.88
N VAL A 147 14.30 -14.29 -0.13
CA VAL A 147 14.72 -14.24 1.27
C VAL A 147 13.52 -14.30 2.20
N GLY A 148 13.71 -14.94 3.37
CA GLY A 148 12.66 -15.01 4.38
C GLY A 148 11.58 -16.04 4.09
N MET A 149 11.93 -17.17 3.49
CA MET A 149 11.05 -18.33 3.29
C MET A 149 10.78 -19.05 4.61
N GLU A 150 9.95 -18.43 5.47
CA GLU A 150 9.70 -18.84 6.84
C GLU A 150 8.21 -18.72 7.17
N GLU A 151 7.66 -19.72 7.87
CA GLU A 151 6.29 -19.66 8.38
C GLU A 151 6.07 -18.43 9.26
N GLY A 152 4.98 -17.70 8.99
CA GLY A 152 4.65 -16.45 9.67
C GLY A 152 5.31 -15.20 9.07
N LEU A 153 6.28 -15.36 8.16
CA LEU A 153 6.86 -14.29 7.36
C LEU A 153 6.40 -14.41 5.89
N PHE A 154 6.64 -15.57 5.28
CA PHE A 154 6.12 -15.94 3.98
C PHE A 154 5.90 -17.46 3.90
N PRO A 155 4.63 -17.92 3.95
CA PRO A 155 3.38 -17.13 4.03
C PRO A 155 3.26 -16.32 5.31
N GLY A 156 2.60 -15.15 5.18
CA GLY A 156 2.39 -14.23 6.28
C GLY A 156 1.55 -14.84 7.43
N ALA A 157 1.79 -14.41 8.67
CA ALA A 157 1.06 -14.95 9.84
C ALA A 157 -0.47 -14.81 9.73
N ARG A 158 -0.96 -13.79 8.98
CA ARG A 158 -2.40 -13.56 8.78
C ARG A 158 -3.06 -14.60 7.88
N CYS A 159 -2.31 -15.17 6.95
CA CYS A 159 -2.81 -16.16 5.99
C CYS A 159 -2.95 -17.55 6.62
N ILE A 160 -2.35 -17.76 7.81
CA ILE A 160 -2.38 -19.06 8.50
C ILE A 160 -3.79 -19.27 9.07
N GLY A 161 -4.52 -20.21 8.50
CA GLY A 161 -5.93 -20.51 8.85
C GLY A 161 -6.97 -19.89 7.91
N GLU A 162 -6.54 -19.05 6.96
CA GLU A 162 -7.40 -18.43 5.94
C GLU A 162 -7.08 -19.02 4.56
N PRO A 163 -7.88 -19.98 4.05
CA PRO A 163 -7.55 -20.71 2.81
C PRO A 163 -7.42 -19.82 1.57
N GLU A 164 -8.26 -18.80 1.43
CA GLU A 164 -8.25 -17.91 0.28
C GLU A 164 -6.98 -17.02 0.28
N GLU A 165 -6.59 -16.48 1.43
CA GLU A 165 -5.36 -15.70 1.57
C GLU A 165 -4.12 -16.58 1.36
N MET A 166 -4.14 -17.82 1.82
CA MET A 166 -3.05 -18.78 1.62
C MET A 166 -2.86 -19.12 0.14
N GLU A 167 -3.94 -19.25 -0.63
CA GLU A 167 -3.86 -19.47 -2.08
C GLU A 167 -3.28 -18.26 -2.82
N GLU A 168 -3.56 -17.04 -2.37
CA GLU A 168 -2.98 -15.85 -2.96
C GLU A 168 -1.47 -15.74 -2.65
N GLU A 169 -1.04 -16.05 -1.44
CA GLU A 169 0.38 -16.16 -1.07
C GLU A 169 1.09 -17.24 -1.90
N ARG A 170 0.42 -18.38 -2.17
CA ARG A 170 0.96 -19.44 -3.02
C ARG A 170 1.13 -18.97 -4.47
N ARG A 171 0.17 -18.22 -5.01
CA ARG A 171 0.29 -17.62 -6.34
C ARG A 171 1.45 -16.62 -6.41
N LEU A 172 1.61 -15.83 -5.37
CA LEU A 172 2.72 -14.89 -5.26
C LEU A 172 4.07 -15.63 -5.19
N CYS A 173 4.13 -16.73 -4.45
CA CYS A 173 5.30 -17.61 -4.40
C CYS A 173 5.63 -18.14 -5.80
N TYR A 174 4.66 -18.70 -6.50
CA TYR A 174 4.85 -19.19 -7.87
C TYR A 174 5.37 -18.08 -8.80
N VAL A 175 4.80 -16.89 -8.73
CA VAL A 175 5.29 -15.74 -9.51
C VAL A 175 6.75 -15.46 -9.19
N ALA A 176 7.14 -15.41 -7.91
CA ALA A 176 8.51 -15.12 -7.50
C ALA A 176 9.50 -16.21 -7.96
N LEU A 177 9.16 -17.49 -7.82
CA LEU A 177 9.97 -18.62 -8.28
C LEU A 177 10.24 -18.55 -9.79
N THR A 178 9.20 -18.24 -10.57
CA THR A 178 9.28 -18.17 -12.04
C THR A 178 10.01 -16.93 -12.56
N ARG A 179 10.53 -16.07 -11.71
CA ARG A 179 11.38 -14.93 -12.14
C ARG A 179 12.82 -15.33 -12.42
N ALA A 180 13.25 -16.49 -11.94
CA ALA A 180 14.60 -16.98 -12.18
C ALA A 180 14.72 -17.64 -13.56
N LYS A 181 15.70 -17.22 -14.37
CA LYS A 181 16.03 -17.82 -15.66
C LYS A 181 17.01 -18.99 -15.51
N GLU A 182 18.01 -18.85 -14.63
CA GLU A 182 19.13 -19.80 -14.53
C GLU A 182 19.27 -20.34 -13.12
N ARG A 183 19.20 -19.48 -12.10
CA ARG A 183 19.42 -19.90 -10.71
C ARG A 183 18.41 -19.28 -9.77
N LEU A 184 17.83 -20.14 -8.93
CA LEU A 184 16.94 -19.76 -7.84
C LEU A 184 17.55 -20.17 -6.50
N CYS A 185 17.61 -19.25 -5.56
CA CYS A 185 18.06 -19.50 -4.18
C CYS A 185 16.98 -19.09 -3.19
N LEU A 186 16.50 -20.04 -2.41
CA LEU A 186 15.54 -19.81 -1.33
C LEU A 186 16.29 -19.80 0.01
N THR A 187 16.04 -18.77 0.82
CA THR A 187 16.74 -18.65 2.11
C THR A 187 15.76 -18.52 3.27
N CYS A 188 16.09 -19.16 4.38
CA CYS A 188 15.40 -19.02 5.66
C CYS A 188 16.41 -18.83 6.79
N ALA A 189 16.05 -18.07 7.82
CA ALA A 189 16.87 -17.87 8.99
C ALA A 189 16.43 -18.82 10.12
N ARG A 190 17.36 -19.43 10.81
CA ARG A 190 17.06 -20.24 12.00
C ARG A 190 16.45 -19.39 13.13
N GLN A 191 16.81 -18.13 13.18
CA GLN A 191 16.38 -17.17 14.18
C GLN A 191 16.33 -15.79 13.57
N ARG A 192 15.25 -15.07 13.82
CA ARG A 192 15.04 -13.72 13.30
C ARG A 192 14.51 -12.80 14.39
N MET A 193 15.06 -11.61 14.48
CA MET A 193 14.55 -10.56 15.34
C MET A 193 13.76 -9.55 14.52
N ILE A 194 12.46 -9.41 14.82
CA ILE A 194 11.56 -8.44 14.20
C ILE A 194 10.92 -7.62 15.31
N PHE A 195 11.00 -6.29 15.23
CA PHE A 195 10.44 -5.36 16.23
C PHE A 195 10.88 -5.68 17.69
N GLY A 196 12.15 -6.08 17.87
CA GLY A 196 12.69 -6.40 19.18
C GLY A 196 12.30 -7.78 19.74
N HIS A 197 11.47 -8.55 19.03
CA HIS A 197 11.11 -9.92 19.38
C HIS A 197 11.87 -10.92 18.52
N THR A 198 12.53 -11.86 19.17
CA THR A 198 13.22 -12.93 18.49
C THR A 198 12.34 -14.15 18.34
N SER A 199 12.17 -14.63 17.12
CA SER A 199 11.41 -15.83 16.77
C SER A 199 12.30 -16.87 16.10
N MET A 200 11.93 -18.15 16.28
CA MET A 200 12.46 -19.28 15.51
C MET A 200 11.31 -19.83 14.69
N ASN A 201 11.30 -19.50 13.40
CA ASN A 201 10.26 -19.93 12.51
C ASN A 201 10.67 -21.22 11.78
N LEU A 202 9.70 -22.03 11.42
CA LEU A 202 9.92 -23.17 10.53
C LEU A 202 10.17 -22.64 9.10
N PRO A 203 10.87 -23.39 8.24
CA PRO A 203 10.91 -23.09 6.81
C PRO A 203 9.50 -22.99 6.25
N SER A 204 9.32 -22.14 5.26
CA SER A 204 8.05 -21.96 4.56
C SER A 204 7.54 -23.28 3.99
N ARG A 205 6.26 -23.58 4.19
CA ARG A 205 5.58 -24.74 3.59
C ARG A 205 5.67 -24.78 2.07
N PHE A 206 5.80 -23.64 1.44
CA PHE A 206 5.94 -23.55 -0.02
C PHE A 206 7.23 -24.18 -0.53
N THR A 207 8.25 -24.31 0.32
CA THR A 207 9.50 -25.03 -0.05
C THR A 207 9.27 -26.53 -0.16
N GLU A 208 8.32 -27.09 0.58
CA GLU A 208 7.96 -28.52 0.54
C GLU A 208 7.05 -28.84 -0.65
N GLU A 209 6.41 -27.82 -1.26
CA GLU A 209 5.56 -27.98 -2.43
C GLU A 209 6.37 -28.00 -3.75
N ILE A 210 7.67 -27.71 -3.71
CA ILE A 210 8.56 -27.78 -4.86
C ILE A 210 8.89 -29.24 -5.14
N PRO A 211 8.64 -29.77 -6.35
CA PRO A 211 8.99 -31.14 -6.68
C PRO A 211 10.49 -31.38 -6.52
N GLU A 212 10.85 -32.48 -5.87
CA GLU A 212 12.22 -32.98 -5.96
C GLU A 212 12.41 -33.58 -7.36
N GLU A 213 13.16 -32.89 -8.21
CA GLU A 213 13.65 -33.48 -9.45
C GLU A 213 14.97 -34.19 -9.18
N ASP A 214 15.07 -35.44 -9.70
CA ASP A 214 16.27 -36.27 -9.63
C ASP A 214 17.48 -35.70 -10.39
#